data_d3109878a05dbd56613a0237e992dda9
#
_entry.id   d3109878a05dbd56613a0237e992dda9
#
_cell.length_a   1.000
_cell.length_b   1.000
_cell.length_c   1.000
_cell.angle_alpha   90.00
_cell.angle_beta   90.00
_cell.angle_gamma   90.00
#
_symmetry.space_group_name_H-M   'P 1'
#
loop_
_entity.id
_entity.type
_entity.pdbx_description
1 polymer ?
#
loop_
_entity_poly.entity_id
_entity_poly.type
_entity_poly.pdbx_seq_one_letter_code
_entity_poly.pdbx_strand_id
1 'polypeptide(L)'
;IPMIASRVTDATGGALVLFRPNGQLRLERLYCPANEICQTVRYALESATRQITSSLSVSLSDKGADGEPMALNHQAARSAMVTLDQQLNHFLAPDLQVFGTSIIVQNVERGRLYVFSDDADYTWTETRQKLVRLVADQTAVAIENDELTLALRKKERLDRELELGAEIQEKLLPRQCPVIEGLDLAAQSQTAQKVGGDYYDCIPTTHDQLHSPTTQLSSAQPWRIAIGDVMGKGVPAGLIMTMLRGMLRAEVLNDHSPGQILQNINSVMHNDLESSNRFVT
;
A
#
# COMPACT_ATOMS: atom_id res chain seq x y z
N ILE A 1 -7.77 -10.51 24.48
CA ILE A 1 -6.84 -11.64 24.34
C ILE A 1 -6.19 -11.96 25.69
N PRO A 2 -5.39 -11.09 26.34
CA PRO A 2 -4.76 -11.42 27.63
C PRO A 2 -5.77 -11.82 28.72
N MET A 3 -6.90 -11.14 28.78
CA MET A 3 -8.00 -11.47 29.72
C MET A 3 -8.57 -12.88 29.45
N ILE A 4 -8.73 -13.27 28.19
CA ILE A 4 -9.23 -14.60 27.85
C ILE A 4 -8.20 -15.66 28.27
N ALA A 5 -6.94 -15.45 27.94
CA ALA A 5 -5.86 -16.37 28.30
C ALA A 5 -5.76 -16.57 29.83
N SER A 6 -5.82 -15.48 30.60
CA SER A 6 -5.81 -15.57 32.08
C SER A 6 -7.04 -16.30 32.64
N ARG A 7 -8.24 -16.02 32.13
CA ARG A 7 -9.48 -16.66 32.61
C ARG A 7 -9.56 -18.14 32.31
N VAL A 8 -9.13 -18.58 31.10
CA VAL A 8 -9.18 -20.01 30.75
C VAL A 8 -8.13 -20.84 31.48
N THR A 9 -7.16 -20.21 32.11
CA THR A 9 -6.08 -20.84 32.87
C THR A 9 -6.19 -20.62 34.40
N ASP A 10 -7.21 -19.86 34.84
CA ASP A 10 -7.36 -19.41 36.22
C ASP A 10 -6.13 -18.64 36.75
N ALA A 11 -5.46 -17.92 35.85
CA ALA A 11 -4.31 -17.11 36.20
C ALA A 11 -4.72 -15.68 36.57
N THR A 12 -3.86 -14.96 37.29
CA THR A 12 -4.13 -13.59 37.75
C THR A 12 -4.21 -12.58 36.65
N GLY A 13 -3.34 -12.71 35.60
CA GLY A 13 -3.32 -11.76 34.54
C GLY A 13 -2.63 -12.25 33.28
N GLY A 14 -2.59 -11.36 32.27
CA GLY A 14 -1.91 -11.62 31.01
C GLY A 14 -1.49 -10.36 30.29
N ALA A 15 -0.49 -10.48 29.41
CA ALA A 15 0.05 -9.40 28.62
C ALA A 15 0.28 -9.82 27.18
N LEU A 16 0.05 -8.90 26.25
CA LEU A 16 0.29 -9.09 24.84
C LEU A 16 1.34 -8.08 24.38
N VAL A 17 2.44 -8.59 23.88
CA VAL A 17 3.54 -7.81 23.32
C VAL A 17 3.66 -8.14 21.86
N LEU A 18 3.64 -7.13 20.98
CA LEU A 18 3.71 -7.31 19.53
C LEU A 18 4.77 -6.40 18.90
N PHE A 19 5.34 -6.86 17.80
CA PHE A 19 6.05 -6.00 16.86
C PHE A 19 5.07 -5.20 16.03
N ARG A 20 5.30 -3.91 15.95
CA ARG A 20 4.61 -3.02 15.02
C ARG A 20 5.22 -3.11 13.61
N PRO A 21 4.50 -2.67 12.56
CA PRO A 21 5.03 -2.65 11.21
C PRO A 21 6.36 -1.88 11.04
N ASN A 22 6.62 -0.90 11.91
CA ASN A 22 7.88 -0.14 11.95
C ASN A 22 9.02 -0.86 12.68
N GLY A 23 8.87 -2.11 13.06
CA GLY A 23 9.86 -2.92 13.76
C GLY A 23 9.97 -2.67 15.27
N GLN A 24 9.17 -1.74 15.83
CA GLN A 24 9.16 -1.47 17.27
C GLN A 24 8.40 -2.55 18.04
N LEU A 25 9.00 -3.05 19.10
CA LEU A 25 8.36 -3.96 20.05
C LEU A 25 7.59 -3.15 21.08
N ARG A 26 6.30 -3.49 21.29
CA ARG A 26 5.44 -2.76 22.22
C ARG A 26 4.51 -3.68 23.02
N LEU A 27 4.27 -3.28 24.28
CA LEU A 27 3.16 -3.81 25.08
C LEU A 27 1.84 -3.28 24.51
N GLU A 28 1.07 -4.13 23.84
CA GLU A 28 -0.21 -3.74 23.21
C GLU A 28 -1.38 -3.80 24.20
N ARG A 29 -1.40 -4.81 25.07
CA ARG A 29 -2.46 -5.00 26.08
C ARG A 29 -1.90 -5.66 27.32
N LEU A 30 -2.35 -5.17 28.46
CA LEU A 30 -2.16 -5.79 29.77
C LEU A 30 -3.53 -5.94 30.42
N TYR A 31 -3.84 -7.13 30.88
CA TYR A 31 -4.98 -7.44 31.73
C TYR A 31 -4.47 -7.97 33.06
N CYS A 32 -4.87 -7.30 34.13
CA CYS A 32 -4.48 -7.68 35.49
C CYS A 32 -5.44 -6.98 36.46
N PRO A 33 -6.23 -7.71 37.22
CA PRO A 33 -7.22 -7.14 38.13
C PRO A 33 -6.64 -6.60 39.46
N ALA A 34 -5.42 -7.04 39.83
CA ALA A 34 -4.75 -6.62 41.06
C ALA A 34 -3.77 -5.46 40.80
N ASN A 35 -3.85 -4.36 41.57
CA ASN A 35 -3.13 -3.10 41.24
C ASN A 35 -1.61 -3.14 41.41
N GLU A 36 -1.09 -3.81 42.45
CA GLU A 36 0.37 -3.78 42.74
C GLU A 36 1.17 -4.59 41.74
N ILE A 37 0.74 -5.81 41.44
CA ILE A 37 1.43 -6.68 40.46
C ILE A 37 1.32 -6.13 39.04
N CYS A 38 0.20 -5.50 38.73
CA CYS A 38 0.01 -4.83 37.43
C CYS A 38 1.04 -3.77 37.16
N GLN A 39 1.40 -2.95 38.13
CA GLN A 39 2.38 -1.90 37.96
C GLN A 39 3.78 -2.48 37.73
N THR A 40 4.13 -3.51 38.50
CA THR A 40 5.43 -4.21 38.36
C THR A 40 5.56 -4.88 37.00
N VAL A 41 4.57 -5.67 36.58
CA VAL A 41 4.57 -6.35 35.28
C VAL A 41 4.54 -5.35 34.13
N ARG A 42 3.75 -4.29 34.21
CA ARG A 42 3.75 -3.20 33.23
C ARG A 42 5.10 -2.56 33.08
N TYR A 43 5.69 -2.16 34.20
CA TYR A 43 7.01 -1.49 34.20
C TYR A 43 8.10 -2.40 33.59
N ALA A 44 8.12 -3.67 33.99
CA ALA A 44 9.07 -4.66 33.47
C ALA A 44 8.92 -4.84 31.95
N LEU A 45 7.70 -5.02 31.45
CA LEU A 45 7.41 -5.19 30.03
C LEU A 45 7.72 -3.94 29.22
N GLU A 46 7.33 -2.75 29.69
CA GLU A 46 7.60 -1.49 28.99
C GLU A 46 9.09 -1.15 28.99
N SER A 47 9.79 -1.42 30.09
CA SER A 47 11.25 -1.21 30.15
C SER A 47 11.99 -2.14 29.20
N ALA A 48 11.68 -3.45 29.23
CA ALA A 48 12.28 -4.43 28.37
C ALA A 48 11.99 -4.16 26.87
N THR A 49 10.75 -3.82 26.52
CA THR A 49 10.40 -3.52 25.13
C THR A 49 11.08 -2.25 24.60
N ARG A 50 11.25 -1.22 25.42
CA ARG A 50 12.02 -0.01 25.04
C ARG A 50 13.49 -0.33 24.80
N GLN A 51 14.12 -1.08 25.70
CA GLN A 51 15.53 -1.44 25.59
C GLN A 51 15.81 -2.28 24.35
N ILE A 52 14.96 -3.27 24.07
CA ILE A 52 15.06 -4.09 22.88
C ILE A 52 14.84 -3.26 21.61
N THR A 53 13.84 -2.39 21.59
CA THR A 53 13.58 -1.50 20.43
C THR A 53 14.77 -0.59 20.15
N SER A 54 15.41 -0.01 21.19
CA SER A 54 16.58 0.83 20.99
C SER A 54 17.79 0.06 20.44
N SER A 55 18.02 -1.17 20.90
CA SER A 55 19.10 -2.02 20.37
C SER A 55 18.84 -2.49 18.93
N LEU A 56 17.59 -2.77 18.57
CA LEU A 56 17.20 -3.11 17.21
C LEU A 56 17.35 -1.93 16.24
N SER A 57 16.99 -0.72 16.65
CA SER A 57 17.13 0.46 15.81
C SER A 57 18.58 0.79 15.47
N VAL A 58 19.51 0.57 16.39
CA VAL A 58 20.95 0.74 16.17
C VAL A 58 21.49 -0.29 15.16
N SER A 59 21.02 -1.53 15.22
CA SER A 59 21.46 -2.59 14.28
C SER A 59 20.85 -2.43 12.86
N LEU A 60 19.73 -1.71 12.72
CA LEU A 60 19.04 -1.46 11.45
C LEU A 60 19.57 -0.22 10.71
N SER A 61 20.14 0.77 11.44
CA SER A 61 20.72 1.98 10.83
C SER A 61 22.03 1.73 10.06
N ASP A 62 22.66 0.58 10.25
CA ASP A 62 23.93 0.23 9.61
C ASP A 62 23.79 -0.45 8.23
N LYS A 63 22.60 -0.72 7.74
CA LYS A 63 22.36 -1.41 6.45
C LYS A 63 21.09 -0.90 5.75
N GLY A 64 21.22 0.10 4.90
CA GLY A 64 20.16 0.41 3.93
C GLY A 64 20.19 1.82 3.39
N ALA A 65 20.72 1.98 2.17
CA ALA A 65 20.67 3.23 1.40
C ALA A 65 19.36 3.45 0.62
N ASP A 66 18.44 2.48 0.66
CA ASP A 66 17.18 2.52 -0.09
C ASP A 66 16.00 2.53 0.89
N GLY A 67 15.41 3.69 1.13
CA GLY A 67 14.37 4.03 2.09
C GLY A 67 13.09 3.18 2.20
N GLU A 68 13.15 1.86 1.95
CA GLU A 68 12.06 0.95 2.27
C GLU A 68 12.14 0.50 3.76
N PRO A 69 10.99 0.40 4.47
CA PRO A 69 10.96 -0.13 5.81
C PRO A 69 11.45 -1.57 5.78
N MET A 70 12.64 -1.80 6.31
CA MET A 70 13.28 -3.12 6.33
C MET A 70 12.38 -4.10 7.09
N ALA A 71 11.85 -5.09 6.38
CA ALA A 71 11.06 -6.17 6.97
C ALA A 71 11.86 -6.80 8.11
N LEU A 72 11.26 -6.90 9.29
CA LEU A 72 11.86 -7.48 10.47
C LEU A 72 12.36 -8.89 10.13
N ASN A 73 13.69 -9.10 10.12
CA ASN A 73 14.28 -10.38 9.79
C ASN A 73 13.85 -11.40 10.85
N HIS A 74 13.42 -12.57 10.41
CA HIS A 74 12.96 -13.69 11.24
C HIS A 74 13.92 -14.00 12.42
N GLN A 75 15.22 -13.93 12.18
CA GLN A 75 16.24 -14.18 13.18
C GLN A 75 16.32 -13.04 14.23
N ALA A 76 16.20 -11.78 13.80
CA ALA A 76 16.21 -10.63 14.69
C ALA A 76 14.96 -10.61 15.60
N ALA A 77 13.79 -10.92 15.04
CA ALA A 77 12.55 -11.03 15.80
C ALA A 77 12.65 -12.09 16.88
N ARG A 78 13.15 -13.29 16.53
CA ARG A 78 13.33 -14.40 17.47
C ARG A 78 14.36 -14.08 18.56
N SER A 79 15.48 -13.45 18.20
CA SER A 79 16.51 -13.03 19.17
C SER A 79 15.94 -11.99 20.15
N ALA A 80 15.19 -11.01 19.66
CA ALA A 80 14.54 -10.01 20.48
C ALA A 80 13.54 -10.61 21.47
N MET A 81 12.78 -11.62 21.08
CA MET A 81 11.84 -12.32 21.96
C MET A 81 12.54 -13.16 23.02
N VAL A 82 13.65 -13.81 22.69
CA VAL A 82 14.47 -14.52 23.69
C VAL A 82 15.03 -13.53 24.71
N THR A 83 15.50 -12.37 24.26
CA THR A 83 15.99 -11.33 25.17
C THR A 83 14.87 -10.78 26.07
N LEU A 84 13.65 -10.63 25.52
CA LEU A 84 12.48 -10.21 26.29
C LEU A 84 12.16 -11.21 27.41
N ASP A 85 12.15 -12.52 27.10
CA ASP A 85 11.90 -13.56 28.10
C ASP A 85 12.96 -13.54 29.22
N GLN A 86 14.24 -13.38 28.85
CA GLN A 86 15.33 -13.29 29.82
C GLN A 86 15.22 -12.07 30.73
N GLN A 87 14.91 -10.93 30.17
CA GLN A 87 14.72 -9.68 30.94
C GLN A 87 13.51 -9.77 31.87
N LEU A 88 12.40 -10.33 31.39
CA LEU A 88 11.22 -10.53 32.23
C LEU A 88 11.52 -11.41 33.43
N ASN A 89 12.20 -12.53 33.22
CA ASN A 89 12.60 -13.43 34.31
C ASN A 89 13.54 -12.76 35.34
N HIS A 90 14.26 -11.74 34.94
CA HIS A 90 15.14 -10.98 35.84
C HIS A 90 14.39 -9.88 36.62
N PHE A 91 13.39 -9.23 36.02
CA PHE A 91 12.63 -8.13 36.64
C PHE A 91 11.44 -8.59 37.47
N LEU A 92 10.91 -9.79 37.23
CA LEU A 92 9.75 -10.30 37.94
C LEU A 92 10.15 -10.95 39.26
N ALA A 93 9.30 -10.77 40.26
CA ALA A 93 9.50 -11.37 41.58
C ALA A 93 9.57 -12.91 41.45
N PRO A 94 10.42 -13.59 42.24
CA PRO A 94 10.58 -15.04 42.17
C PRO A 94 9.28 -15.81 42.44
N ASP A 95 8.32 -15.19 43.13
CA ASP A 95 7.02 -15.77 43.46
C ASP A 95 5.98 -15.69 42.32
N LEU A 96 6.29 -14.94 41.23
CA LEU A 96 5.39 -14.79 40.11
C LEU A 96 5.60 -15.91 39.07
N GLN A 97 4.57 -16.77 38.96
CA GLN A 97 4.56 -17.84 37.96
C GLN A 97 4.19 -17.28 36.58
N VAL A 98 5.14 -17.29 35.63
CA VAL A 98 4.92 -16.72 34.28
C VAL A 98 5.06 -17.80 33.22
N PHE A 99 4.16 -17.77 32.24
CA PHE A 99 4.27 -18.57 31.02
C PHE A 99 4.13 -17.67 29.80
N GLY A 100 5.12 -17.71 28.90
CA GLY A 100 5.13 -17.00 27.63
C GLY A 100 5.05 -17.94 26.44
N THR A 101 4.29 -17.56 25.42
CA THR A 101 4.21 -18.31 24.16
C THR A 101 4.28 -17.36 22.96
N SER A 102 4.88 -17.85 21.88
CA SER A 102 5.06 -17.10 20.63
C SER A 102 3.74 -16.93 19.90
N ILE A 103 3.56 -15.77 19.27
CA ILE A 103 2.54 -15.50 18.27
C ILE A 103 3.24 -15.48 16.91
N ILE A 104 2.98 -16.51 16.10
CA ILE A 104 3.67 -16.72 14.81
C ILE A 104 2.66 -16.48 13.68
N VAL A 105 2.95 -15.50 12.81
CA VAL A 105 2.17 -15.18 11.61
C VAL A 105 3.08 -15.38 10.41
N GLN A 106 2.67 -16.19 9.43
CA GLN A 106 3.45 -16.47 8.21
C GLN A 106 4.92 -16.88 8.50
N ASN A 107 5.11 -17.76 9.48
CA ASN A 107 6.43 -18.22 9.97
C ASN A 107 7.33 -17.15 10.61
N VAL A 108 6.81 -15.93 10.84
CA VAL A 108 7.53 -14.87 11.54
C VAL A 108 6.96 -14.70 12.94
N GLU A 109 7.83 -14.65 13.94
CA GLU A 109 7.42 -14.35 15.31
C GLU A 109 7.04 -12.88 15.42
N ARG A 110 5.73 -12.60 15.54
CA ARG A 110 5.15 -11.25 15.61
C ARG A 110 5.02 -10.73 17.01
N GLY A 111 5.13 -11.60 18.01
CA GLY A 111 5.01 -11.21 19.40
C GLY A 111 4.95 -12.35 20.38
N ARG A 112 4.63 -12.00 21.62
CA ARG A 112 4.47 -12.92 22.75
C ARG A 112 3.17 -12.67 23.48
N LEU A 113 2.52 -13.76 23.85
CA LEU A 113 1.44 -13.77 24.83
C LEU A 113 1.99 -14.30 26.16
N TYR A 114 1.96 -13.46 27.19
CA TYR A 114 2.32 -13.84 28.55
C TYR A 114 1.07 -13.99 29.39
N VAL A 115 1.10 -14.99 30.26
CA VAL A 115 0.10 -15.19 31.29
C VAL A 115 0.86 -15.41 32.61
N PHE A 116 0.37 -14.81 33.69
CA PHE A 116 1.07 -14.83 34.96
C PHE A 116 0.09 -15.02 36.14
N SER A 117 0.57 -15.66 37.20
CA SER A 117 -0.14 -15.84 38.46
C SER A 117 0.78 -15.54 39.64
N ASP A 118 0.23 -14.85 40.62
CA ASP A 118 0.83 -14.55 41.92
C ASP A 118 0.38 -15.52 43.03
N ASP A 119 -0.44 -16.51 42.68
CA ASP A 119 -0.84 -17.57 43.60
C ASP A 119 0.33 -18.55 43.80
N ALA A 120 0.78 -18.72 45.04
CA ALA A 120 1.89 -19.59 45.41
C ALA A 120 1.64 -21.07 45.06
N ASP A 121 0.38 -21.51 45.08
CA ASP A 121 -0.03 -22.87 44.74
C ASP A 121 -0.29 -23.07 43.23
N TYR A 122 -0.16 -22.02 42.43
CA TYR A 122 -0.40 -22.07 40.99
C TYR A 122 0.72 -22.82 40.28
N THR A 123 0.36 -23.77 39.43
CA THR A 123 1.32 -24.52 38.60
C THR A 123 0.95 -24.52 37.13
N TRP A 124 1.94 -24.39 36.26
CA TRP A 124 1.79 -24.49 34.82
C TRP A 124 1.65 -25.95 34.38
N THR A 125 0.42 -26.47 34.46
CA THR A 125 0.11 -27.81 33.93
C THR A 125 0.17 -27.81 32.40
N GLU A 126 0.37 -28.99 31.81
CA GLU A 126 0.39 -29.14 30.33
C GLU A 126 -0.91 -28.65 29.68
N THR A 127 -2.05 -28.88 30.36
CA THR A 127 -3.37 -28.39 29.88
C THR A 127 -3.43 -26.87 29.83
N ARG A 128 -2.98 -26.19 30.90
CA ARG A 128 -2.95 -24.72 30.96
C ARG A 128 -2.03 -24.14 29.88
N GLN A 129 -0.85 -24.73 29.70
CA GLN A 129 0.07 -24.31 28.62
C GLN A 129 -0.52 -24.50 27.23
N LYS A 130 -1.23 -25.62 26.99
CA LYS A 130 -1.94 -25.86 25.72
C LYS A 130 -3.02 -24.83 25.45
N LEU A 131 -3.78 -24.45 26.49
CA LEU A 131 -4.81 -23.42 26.38
C LEU A 131 -4.21 -22.04 26.01
N VAL A 132 -3.10 -21.64 26.66
CA VAL A 132 -2.44 -20.36 26.30
C VAL A 132 -1.92 -20.39 24.86
N ARG A 133 -1.31 -21.51 24.43
CA ARG A 133 -0.87 -21.68 23.04
C ARG A 133 -2.03 -21.58 22.05
N LEU A 134 -3.16 -22.21 22.34
CA LEU A 134 -4.35 -22.10 21.52
C LEU A 134 -4.84 -20.65 21.39
N VAL A 135 -4.84 -19.87 22.49
CA VAL A 135 -5.19 -18.44 22.43
C VAL A 135 -4.17 -17.66 21.62
N ALA A 136 -2.88 -17.98 21.70
CA ALA A 136 -1.85 -17.35 20.89
C ALA A 136 -2.02 -17.66 19.39
N ASP A 137 -2.34 -18.91 19.04
CA ASP A 137 -2.61 -19.32 17.65
C ASP A 137 -3.83 -18.59 17.08
N GLN A 138 -4.92 -18.50 17.86
CA GLN A 138 -6.10 -17.71 17.46
C GLN A 138 -5.78 -16.21 17.31
N THR A 139 -4.86 -15.71 18.13
CA THR A 139 -4.37 -14.33 18.01
C THR A 139 -3.59 -14.12 16.73
N ALA A 140 -2.74 -15.09 16.37
CA ALA A 140 -1.98 -15.05 15.10
C ALA A 140 -2.92 -14.99 13.90
N VAL A 141 -3.94 -15.83 13.85
CA VAL A 141 -4.98 -15.82 12.80
C VAL A 141 -5.71 -14.48 12.74
N ALA A 142 -6.06 -13.90 13.90
CA ALA A 142 -6.72 -12.60 13.94
C ALA A 142 -5.84 -11.47 13.38
N ILE A 143 -4.55 -11.47 13.71
CA ILE A 143 -3.57 -10.50 13.19
C ILE A 143 -3.43 -10.66 11.67
N GLU A 144 -3.28 -11.89 11.18
CA GLU A 144 -3.16 -12.16 9.74
C GLU A 144 -4.39 -11.71 8.96
N ASN A 145 -5.60 -11.99 9.47
CA ASN A 145 -6.85 -11.54 8.86
C ASN A 145 -6.97 -10.00 8.81
N ASP A 146 -6.52 -9.30 9.84
CA ASP A 146 -6.53 -7.84 9.87
C ASP A 146 -5.54 -7.27 8.83
N GLU A 147 -4.31 -7.80 8.76
CA GLU A 147 -3.30 -7.42 7.77
C GLU A 147 -3.83 -7.64 6.33
N LEU A 148 -4.42 -8.79 6.04
CA LEU A 148 -5.01 -9.12 4.74
C LEU A 148 -6.17 -8.18 4.40
N THR A 149 -7.04 -7.88 5.36
CA THR A 149 -8.17 -6.97 5.16
C THR A 149 -7.70 -5.55 4.83
N LEU A 150 -6.67 -5.05 5.52
CA LEU A 150 -6.07 -3.76 5.25
C LEU A 150 -5.42 -3.71 3.85
N ALA A 151 -4.70 -4.77 3.47
CA ALA A 151 -4.09 -4.88 2.14
C ALA A 151 -5.14 -4.89 1.02
N LEU A 152 -6.25 -5.65 1.21
CA LEU A 152 -7.35 -5.69 0.27
C LEU A 152 -8.02 -4.31 0.11
N ARG A 153 -8.32 -3.62 1.21
CA ARG A 153 -8.90 -2.26 1.16
C ARG A 153 -8.00 -1.27 0.43
N LYS A 154 -6.68 -1.35 0.66
CA LYS A 154 -5.71 -0.51 -0.05
C LYS A 154 -5.72 -0.80 -1.56
N LYS A 155 -5.74 -2.08 -1.93
CA LYS A 155 -5.84 -2.50 -3.33
C LYS A 155 -7.12 -2.02 -3.99
N GLU A 156 -8.29 -2.24 -3.35
CA GLU A 156 -9.58 -1.78 -3.86
C GLU A 156 -9.64 -0.27 -4.07
N ARG A 157 -9.02 0.51 -3.17
CA ARG A 157 -8.93 1.96 -3.32
C ARG A 157 -8.12 2.35 -4.54
N LEU A 158 -6.93 1.75 -4.72
CA LEU A 158 -6.08 1.98 -5.89
C LEU A 158 -6.78 1.57 -7.20
N ASP A 159 -7.50 0.46 -7.19
CA ASP A 159 -8.26 0.00 -8.35
C ASP A 159 -9.36 0.99 -8.74
N ARG A 160 -10.07 1.58 -7.78
CA ARG A 160 -11.07 2.63 -8.04
C ARG A 160 -10.44 3.92 -8.58
N GLU A 161 -9.30 4.35 -8.05
CA GLU A 161 -8.58 5.51 -8.56
C GLU A 161 -8.15 5.31 -10.01
N LEU A 162 -7.72 4.10 -10.38
CA LEU A 162 -7.40 3.74 -11.76
C LEU A 162 -8.64 3.69 -12.67
N GLU A 163 -9.78 3.22 -12.17
CA GLU A 163 -11.06 3.24 -12.91
C GLU A 163 -11.51 4.66 -13.23
N LEU A 164 -11.45 5.55 -12.25
CA LEU A 164 -11.76 6.98 -12.47
C LEU A 164 -10.81 7.61 -13.49
N GLY A 165 -9.51 7.29 -13.44
CA GLY A 165 -8.54 7.73 -14.44
C GLY A 165 -8.89 7.25 -15.85
N ALA A 166 -9.29 5.99 -15.99
CA ALA A 166 -9.73 5.40 -17.26
C ALA A 166 -11.00 6.08 -17.81
N GLU A 167 -12.01 6.33 -16.97
CA GLU A 167 -13.22 7.06 -17.38
C GLU A 167 -12.91 8.48 -17.86
N ILE A 168 -11.99 9.18 -17.20
CA ILE A 168 -11.56 10.51 -17.63
C ILE A 168 -10.88 10.41 -18.99
N GLN A 169 -9.96 9.44 -19.16
CA GLN A 169 -9.23 9.25 -20.42
C GLN A 169 -10.18 8.92 -21.58
N GLU A 170 -11.15 8.05 -21.37
CA GLU A 170 -12.15 7.69 -22.37
C GLU A 170 -12.97 8.93 -22.80
N LYS A 171 -13.30 9.81 -21.86
CA LYS A 171 -14.00 11.09 -22.16
C LYS A 171 -13.14 12.09 -22.92
N LEU A 172 -11.83 11.95 -22.91
CA LEU A 172 -10.92 12.78 -23.69
C LEU A 172 -10.84 12.37 -25.17
N LEU A 173 -11.10 11.10 -25.48
CA LEU A 173 -11.14 10.62 -26.86
C LEU A 173 -12.48 10.98 -27.53
N PRO A 174 -12.52 11.15 -28.88
CA PRO A 174 -13.76 11.37 -29.59
C PRO A 174 -14.74 10.20 -29.40
N ARG A 175 -15.95 10.52 -28.94
CA ARG A 175 -17.02 9.50 -28.81
C ARG A 175 -17.61 9.09 -30.14
N GLN A 176 -17.55 9.97 -31.13
CA GLN A 176 -18.03 9.76 -32.48
C GLN A 176 -17.09 10.45 -33.45
N CYS A 177 -16.82 9.81 -34.57
CA CYS A 177 -16.12 10.45 -35.67
C CYS A 177 -17.02 11.49 -36.33
N PRO A 178 -16.47 12.66 -36.75
CA PRO A 178 -17.24 13.64 -37.50
C PRO A 178 -17.66 13.10 -38.85
N VAL A 179 -18.78 13.60 -39.35
CA VAL A 179 -19.18 13.37 -40.75
C VAL A 179 -18.46 14.37 -41.62
N ILE A 180 -17.56 13.89 -42.48
CA ILE A 180 -16.79 14.71 -43.40
C ILE A 180 -17.19 14.31 -44.82
N GLU A 181 -17.59 15.27 -45.67
CA GLU A 181 -18.02 15.01 -47.02
C GLU A 181 -16.90 14.31 -47.83
N GLY A 182 -17.21 13.20 -48.44
CA GLY A 182 -16.27 12.40 -49.22
C GLY A 182 -15.31 11.51 -48.38
N LEU A 183 -15.51 11.46 -47.05
CA LEU A 183 -14.66 10.62 -46.19
C LEU A 183 -15.53 9.81 -45.20
N ASP A 184 -15.33 8.50 -45.16
CA ASP A 184 -15.92 7.61 -44.20
C ASP A 184 -14.90 7.30 -43.09
N LEU A 185 -15.20 7.66 -41.86
CA LEU A 185 -14.31 7.55 -40.72
C LEU A 185 -14.92 6.67 -39.63
N ALA A 186 -14.16 5.67 -39.17
CA ALA A 186 -14.44 4.89 -38.00
C ALA A 186 -13.18 4.81 -37.12
N ALA A 187 -13.34 5.03 -35.82
CA ALA A 187 -12.23 4.91 -34.88
C ALA A 187 -12.73 4.27 -33.57
N GLN A 188 -11.88 3.41 -33.01
CA GLN A 188 -12.12 2.76 -31.74
C GLN A 188 -10.77 2.56 -31.04
N SER A 189 -10.72 2.78 -29.74
CA SER A 189 -9.61 2.39 -28.88
C SER A 189 -10.02 1.26 -27.94
N GLN A 190 -9.16 0.28 -27.80
CA GLN A 190 -9.33 -0.81 -26.84
C GLN A 190 -8.04 -0.96 -26.04
N THR A 191 -8.05 -0.48 -24.81
CA THR A 191 -6.87 -0.51 -23.95
C THR A 191 -6.61 -1.90 -23.37
N ALA A 192 -5.33 -2.32 -23.33
CA ALA A 192 -4.91 -3.58 -22.70
C ALA A 192 -4.94 -3.51 -21.16
N GLN A 193 -4.90 -2.32 -20.58
CA GLN A 193 -5.05 -2.03 -19.16
C GLN A 193 -6.14 -0.97 -18.97
N LYS A 194 -6.47 -0.63 -17.72
CA LYS A 194 -7.51 0.40 -17.43
C LYS A 194 -7.20 1.75 -18.10
N VAL A 195 -5.93 2.14 -18.17
CA VAL A 195 -5.43 3.37 -18.81
C VAL A 195 -4.50 2.97 -19.96
N GLY A 196 -4.61 3.63 -21.11
CA GLY A 196 -3.87 3.31 -22.33
C GLY A 196 -2.99 4.44 -22.85
N GLY A 197 -2.04 4.10 -23.76
CA GLY A 197 -1.18 5.04 -24.50
C GLY A 197 -1.75 5.45 -25.85
N ASP A 198 -2.68 4.67 -26.40
CA ASP A 198 -3.29 4.91 -27.71
C ASP A 198 -4.07 6.21 -27.73
N TYR A 199 -3.90 6.97 -28.79
CA TYR A 199 -4.57 8.22 -29.02
C TYR A 199 -5.09 8.32 -30.45
N TYR A 200 -6.30 8.80 -30.60
CA TYR A 200 -6.82 9.28 -31.87
C TYR A 200 -7.67 10.51 -31.65
N ASP A 201 -7.69 11.40 -32.63
CA ASP A 201 -8.54 12.59 -32.56
C ASP A 201 -8.91 13.09 -33.97
N CYS A 202 -10.06 13.75 -34.03
CA CYS A 202 -10.54 14.50 -35.18
C CYS A 202 -10.75 15.95 -34.73
N ILE A 203 -9.85 16.83 -35.12
CA ILE A 203 -9.79 18.19 -34.59
C ILE A 203 -10.18 19.18 -35.70
N PRO A 204 -11.24 20.00 -35.51
CA PRO A 204 -11.57 21.08 -36.42
C PRO A 204 -10.53 22.20 -36.31
N THR A 205 -10.19 22.83 -37.41
CA THR A 205 -9.16 23.88 -37.46
C THR A 205 -9.67 25.28 -37.13
N THR A 206 -10.98 25.43 -36.82
CA THR A 206 -11.57 26.71 -36.48
C THR A 206 -11.95 26.79 -35.01
N HIS A 207 -11.64 27.92 -34.39
CA HIS A 207 -11.80 28.15 -32.94
C HIS A 207 -13.26 28.02 -32.45
N ASP A 208 -14.22 28.43 -33.26
CA ASP A 208 -15.64 28.45 -32.87
C ASP A 208 -16.25 27.04 -32.67
N GLN A 209 -15.62 26.01 -33.15
CA GLN A 209 -16.18 24.66 -33.13
C GLN A 209 -15.59 23.73 -32.06
N LEU A 210 -14.54 24.15 -31.38
CA LEU A 210 -13.99 23.41 -30.26
C LEU A 210 -14.95 23.23 -29.07
N HIS A 211 -15.97 24.10 -29.00
CA HIS A 211 -16.91 24.15 -27.86
C HIS A 211 -18.32 23.67 -28.19
N SER A 212 -18.63 23.31 -29.45
CA SER A 212 -19.99 22.88 -29.83
C SER A 212 -20.00 21.54 -30.57
N PRO A 213 -20.41 20.42 -29.94
CA PRO A 213 -20.38 19.10 -30.57
C PRO A 213 -21.55 18.85 -31.54
N THR A 214 -22.47 19.77 -31.76
CA THR A 214 -23.75 19.47 -32.42
C THR A 214 -24.11 20.33 -33.64
N THR A 215 -23.18 21.10 -34.19
CA THR A 215 -23.53 21.98 -35.30
C THR A 215 -23.31 21.24 -36.62
N GLN A 216 -24.33 21.29 -37.51
CA GLN A 216 -24.23 20.88 -38.91
C GLN A 216 -23.09 21.67 -39.57
N LEU A 217 -21.99 20.98 -39.84
CA LEU A 217 -20.78 21.56 -40.39
C LEU A 217 -20.96 21.89 -41.86
N SER A 218 -20.62 23.12 -42.25
CA SER A 218 -20.51 23.47 -43.66
C SER A 218 -19.39 22.62 -44.28
N SER A 219 -19.63 22.09 -45.47
CA SER A 219 -18.80 21.14 -46.21
C SER A 219 -17.39 21.61 -46.61
N ALA A 220 -16.96 22.77 -46.10
CA ALA A 220 -15.71 23.43 -46.57
C ALA A 220 -14.65 23.61 -45.46
N GLN A 221 -14.80 23.02 -44.28
CA GLN A 221 -13.83 23.25 -43.20
C GLN A 221 -12.77 22.15 -43.14
N PRO A 222 -11.49 22.49 -43.02
CA PRO A 222 -10.43 21.52 -42.92
C PRO A 222 -10.43 20.87 -41.53
N TRP A 223 -10.21 19.56 -41.53
CA TRP A 223 -10.06 18.74 -40.34
C TRP A 223 -8.62 18.27 -40.21
N ARG A 224 -8.13 18.08 -39.00
CA ARG A 224 -6.90 17.36 -38.70
C ARG A 224 -7.28 16.03 -38.03
N ILE A 225 -6.80 14.95 -38.62
CA ILE A 225 -6.95 13.61 -38.09
C ILE A 225 -5.60 13.20 -37.54
N ALA A 226 -5.59 12.76 -36.27
CA ALA A 226 -4.40 12.30 -35.59
C ALA A 226 -4.59 10.87 -35.10
N ILE A 227 -3.54 10.07 -35.17
CA ILE A 227 -3.40 8.79 -34.52
C ILE A 227 -2.00 8.74 -33.91
N GLY A 228 -1.88 8.23 -32.70
CA GLY A 228 -0.62 8.13 -31.99
C GLY A 228 -0.64 6.97 -31.02
N ASP A 229 0.54 6.43 -30.74
CA ASP A 229 0.75 5.41 -29.73
C ASP A 229 1.95 5.77 -28.84
N VAL A 230 1.72 5.83 -27.55
CA VAL A 230 2.75 6.09 -26.55
C VAL A 230 3.35 4.77 -26.09
N MET A 231 4.65 4.64 -26.22
CA MET A 231 5.40 3.47 -25.77
C MET A 231 5.05 3.11 -24.33
N GLY A 232 4.61 1.86 -24.11
CA GLY A 232 4.28 1.31 -22.80
C GLY A 232 2.78 1.19 -22.56
N LYS A 233 2.40 0.99 -21.31
CA LYS A 233 1.00 0.78 -20.90
C LYS A 233 0.74 1.29 -19.50
N GLY A 234 -0.55 1.46 -19.17
CA GLY A 234 -0.99 1.92 -17.85
C GLY A 234 -0.82 3.42 -17.66
N VAL A 235 -0.82 3.85 -16.40
CA VAL A 235 -0.85 5.27 -16.01
C VAL A 235 0.24 6.13 -16.66
N PRO A 236 1.52 5.72 -16.71
CA PRO A 236 2.55 6.55 -17.32
C PRO A 236 2.31 6.84 -18.82
N ALA A 237 1.86 5.84 -19.57
CA ALA A 237 1.53 6.02 -20.99
C ALA A 237 0.31 6.93 -21.18
N GLY A 238 -0.71 6.75 -20.33
CA GLY A 238 -1.92 7.58 -20.37
C GLY A 238 -1.67 9.05 -20.01
N LEU A 239 -0.74 9.35 -19.11
CA LEU A 239 -0.35 10.73 -18.78
C LEU A 239 0.33 11.41 -19.96
N ILE A 240 1.26 10.72 -20.63
CA ILE A 240 1.94 11.23 -21.84
C ILE A 240 0.92 11.44 -22.97
N MET A 241 -0.02 10.49 -23.16
CA MET A 241 -1.08 10.64 -24.16
C MET A 241 -1.93 11.88 -23.89
N THR A 242 -2.31 12.11 -22.63
CA THR A 242 -3.12 13.28 -22.25
C THR A 242 -2.37 14.60 -22.52
N MET A 243 -1.07 14.64 -22.24
CA MET A 243 -0.21 15.79 -22.52
C MET A 243 -0.10 16.02 -24.04
N LEU A 244 0.19 14.96 -24.82
CA LEU A 244 0.24 15.00 -26.28
C LEU A 244 -1.07 15.54 -26.88
N ARG A 245 -2.23 15.03 -26.40
CA ARG A 245 -3.55 15.50 -26.82
C ARG A 245 -3.72 17.01 -26.60
N GLY A 246 -3.35 17.50 -25.43
CA GLY A 246 -3.44 18.94 -25.12
C GLY A 246 -2.60 19.79 -26.07
N MET A 247 -1.36 19.39 -26.31
CA MET A 247 -0.44 20.08 -27.23
C MET A 247 -0.94 20.04 -28.66
N LEU A 248 -1.37 18.88 -29.16
CA LEU A 248 -1.89 18.72 -30.51
C LEU A 248 -3.09 19.62 -30.76
N ARG A 249 -4.04 19.66 -29.84
CA ARG A 249 -5.21 20.53 -29.95
C ARG A 249 -4.86 22.02 -29.93
N ALA A 250 -3.85 22.41 -29.15
CA ALA A 250 -3.37 23.78 -29.12
C ALA A 250 -2.64 24.18 -30.43
N GLU A 251 -1.80 23.30 -30.95
CA GLU A 251 -1.03 23.55 -32.18
C GLU A 251 -1.90 23.58 -33.45
N VAL A 252 -2.95 22.77 -33.50
CA VAL A 252 -3.89 22.76 -34.65
C VAL A 252 -4.56 24.13 -34.84
N LEU A 253 -4.72 24.92 -33.80
CA LEU A 253 -5.33 26.27 -33.85
C LEU A 253 -4.39 27.32 -34.49
N ASN A 254 -3.09 27.04 -34.62
CA ASN A 254 -2.11 27.99 -35.10
C ASN A 254 -1.89 27.92 -36.65
N ASP A 255 -2.76 27.23 -37.36
CA ASP A 255 -2.71 27.06 -38.84
C ASP A 255 -1.37 26.52 -39.37
N HIS A 256 -0.65 25.77 -38.55
CA HIS A 256 0.59 25.11 -38.88
C HIS A 256 0.37 23.90 -39.81
N SER A 257 1.32 23.59 -40.66
CA SER A 257 1.33 22.32 -41.41
C SER A 257 1.49 21.12 -40.46
N PRO A 258 1.02 19.92 -40.82
CA PRO A 258 1.20 18.74 -40.00
C PRO A 258 2.65 18.50 -39.56
N GLY A 259 3.62 18.70 -40.45
CA GLY A 259 5.03 18.58 -40.11
C GLY A 259 5.52 19.58 -39.07
N GLN A 260 5.05 20.85 -39.18
CA GLN A 260 5.36 21.88 -38.18
C GLN A 260 4.78 21.55 -36.80
N ILE A 261 3.53 21.08 -36.75
CA ILE A 261 2.88 20.65 -35.53
C ILE A 261 3.70 19.57 -34.82
N LEU A 262 4.13 18.54 -35.58
CA LEU A 262 4.93 17.45 -35.03
C LEU A 262 6.30 17.93 -34.55
N GLN A 263 6.95 18.84 -35.26
CA GLN A 263 8.22 19.43 -34.82
C GLN A 263 8.08 20.24 -33.56
N ASN A 264 7.03 21.06 -33.43
CA ASN A 264 6.76 21.86 -32.23
C ASN A 264 6.50 20.96 -31.02
N ILE A 265 5.65 19.97 -31.19
CA ILE A 265 5.34 18.99 -30.10
C ILE A 265 6.61 18.25 -29.71
N ASN A 266 7.40 17.74 -30.68
CA ASN A 266 8.62 17.04 -30.37
C ASN A 266 9.63 17.94 -29.64
N SER A 267 9.74 19.20 -29.99
CA SER A 267 10.66 20.14 -29.33
C SER A 267 10.30 20.36 -27.85
N VAL A 268 9.00 20.31 -27.49
CA VAL A 268 8.55 20.48 -26.12
C VAL A 268 8.67 19.18 -25.33
N MET A 269 8.29 18.05 -25.93
CA MET A 269 8.20 16.75 -25.23
C MET A 269 9.51 15.97 -25.18
N HIS A 270 10.51 16.32 -26.01
CA HIS A 270 11.73 15.53 -26.19
C HIS A 270 12.42 15.19 -24.85
N ASN A 271 12.69 16.20 -24.03
CA ASN A 271 13.39 16.01 -22.76
C ASN A 271 12.61 15.14 -21.77
N ASP A 272 11.28 15.29 -21.74
CA ASP A 272 10.41 14.52 -20.84
C ASP A 272 10.32 13.05 -21.29
N LEU A 273 10.23 12.83 -22.61
CA LEU A 273 10.19 11.49 -23.17
C LEU A 273 11.54 10.77 -23.01
N GLU A 274 12.65 11.47 -23.27
CA GLU A 274 14.01 10.92 -23.09
C GLU A 274 14.26 10.56 -21.62
N SER A 275 13.95 11.46 -20.69
CA SER A 275 14.13 11.22 -19.24
C SER A 275 13.30 10.04 -18.74
N SER A 276 12.12 9.80 -19.31
CA SER A 276 11.25 8.67 -18.99
C SER A 276 11.54 7.39 -19.79
N ASN A 277 12.54 7.43 -20.70
CA ASN A 277 12.87 6.36 -21.64
C ASN A 277 11.65 5.88 -22.46
N ARG A 278 10.89 6.84 -22.99
CA ARG A 278 9.67 6.59 -23.76
C ARG A 278 9.70 7.38 -25.07
N PHE A 279 8.88 6.94 -26.02
CA PHE A 279 8.63 7.65 -27.27
C PHE A 279 7.16 7.55 -27.67
N VAL A 280 6.77 8.36 -28.62
CA VAL A 280 5.43 8.39 -29.22
C VAL A 280 5.59 8.24 -30.74
N THR A 281 4.78 7.38 -31.32
CA THR A 281 4.67 7.19 -32.77
C THR A 281 3.32 7.68 -33.27
#